data_56368dec84aa4a574f9f0031bca53cd4
#
_entry.id   56368dec84aa4a574f9f0031bca53cd4
#
_cell.length_a   1.000
_cell.length_b   1.000
_cell.length_c   1.000
_cell.angle_alpha   90.00
_cell.angle_beta   90.00
_cell.angle_gamma   90.00
#
_symmetry.space_group_name_H-M   'P 1'
#
loop_
_entity.id
_entity.type
_entity.pdbx_description
1 polymer ?
#
loop_
_entity_poly.entity_id
_entity_poly.type
_entity_poly.pdbx_seq_one_letter_code
_entity_poly.pdbx_strand_id
1 'polypeptide(L)'
;MHSYFIPVCISSILLTIVTMQVQAGDCEKSCLESIADQYRAAYLKHDPGAVAVADNVRFTENSVEMPFPDASWDTVTEEVGPPLTLSDPVTGNIGIYTAIMQNDTPGFLAIRLKVENRKITEIEHMLSTKRNLSGPPTPIGDVHEYKHTPVINEIVPPDRRISRERLMAHAAGYFRTLERNNGEIRGTRFSPDATRRENGLLFPEIEKGFKSGFYFFNNRVRHEPILVDEERGIVMCRGFIDHKGVLDKYKLTNGETKQSIFREPQSWALLEMFKIKDDNIVAVEATFIGVPYNMSSPWSHALDP
;
A
#
# COMPACT_ATOMS: atom_id res chain seq x y z
N MET A 1 -29.99 15.91 -74.29
CA MET A 1 -29.13 15.18 -73.33
C MET A 1 -28.55 16.19 -72.37
N HIS A 2 -29.13 16.31 -71.16
CA HIS A 2 -28.67 17.22 -70.13
C HIS A 2 -28.00 16.37 -69.02
N SER A 3 -26.68 16.53 -68.90
CA SER A 3 -25.92 15.90 -67.78
C SER A 3 -25.96 16.79 -66.56
N TYR A 4 -26.52 16.27 -65.48
CA TYR A 4 -26.46 16.91 -64.15
C TYR A 4 -25.19 16.41 -63.40
N PHE A 5 -24.29 17.36 -63.04
CA PHE A 5 -23.19 17.12 -62.15
C PHE A 5 -23.67 17.38 -60.72
N ILE A 6 -23.55 16.38 -59.84
CA ILE A 6 -23.81 16.51 -58.42
C ILE A 6 -22.45 16.74 -57.74
N PRO A 7 -22.25 17.82 -56.97
CA PRO A 7 -21.00 18.00 -56.20
C PRO A 7 -21.04 17.16 -54.92
N VAL A 8 -20.05 16.30 -54.75
CA VAL A 8 -19.80 15.56 -53.51
C VAL A 8 -19.12 16.50 -52.51
N CYS A 9 -19.81 16.91 -51.46
CA CYS A 9 -19.21 17.59 -50.30
C CYS A 9 -18.50 16.58 -49.42
N ILE A 10 -17.15 16.61 -49.41
CA ILE A 10 -16.33 15.87 -48.47
C ILE A 10 -16.24 16.70 -47.19
N SER A 11 -17.02 16.33 -46.19
CA SER A 11 -16.89 16.89 -44.82
C SER A 11 -15.68 16.25 -44.12
N SER A 12 -14.61 16.99 -44.01
CA SER A 12 -13.45 16.61 -43.18
C SER A 12 -13.81 16.73 -41.70
N ILE A 13 -13.99 15.60 -41.04
CA ILE A 13 -14.14 15.55 -39.58
C ILE A 13 -12.74 15.70 -38.98
N LEU A 14 -12.43 16.88 -38.43
CA LEU A 14 -11.25 17.06 -37.60
C LEU A 14 -11.46 16.33 -36.25
N LEU A 15 -10.78 15.21 -36.08
CA LEU A 15 -10.71 14.52 -34.80
C LEU A 15 -9.74 15.31 -33.89
N THR A 16 -10.28 16.15 -33.01
CA THR A 16 -9.50 16.78 -31.95
C THR A 16 -9.16 15.73 -30.90
N ILE A 17 -7.91 15.27 -30.92
CA ILE A 17 -7.33 14.46 -29.84
C ILE A 17 -7.14 15.41 -28.65
N VAL A 18 -8.05 15.34 -27.68
CA VAL A 18 -7.84 15.97 -26.35
C VAL A 18 -6.81 15.12 -25.64
N THR A 19 -5.55 15.52 -25.71
CA THR A 19 -4.52 15.02 -24.79
C THR A 19 -4.88 15.56 -23.40
N MET A 20 -5.39 14.68 -22.52
CA MET A 20 -5.42 14.96 -21.09
C MET A 20 -3.96 15.15 -20.65
N GLN A 21 -3.53 16.39 -20.54
CA GLN A 21 -2.33 16.71 -19.79
C GLN A 21 -2.67 16.39 -18.33
N VAL A 22 -2.06 15.34 -17.79
CA VAL A 22 -1.99 15.15 -16.34
C VAL A 22 -1.24 16.37 -15.83
N GLN A 23 -1.95 17.31 -15.21
CA GLN A 23 -1.37 18.46 -14.55
C GLN A 23 -0.50 17.91 -13.42
N ALA A 24 0.83 18.10 -13.53
CA ALA A 24 1.72 17.91 -12.40
C ALA A 24 1.15 18.72 -11.23
N GLY A 25 0.93 18.07 -10.09
CA GLY A 25 0.25 18.68 -8.96
C GLY A 25 0.98 19.95 -8.50
N ASP A 26 0.25 20.92 -7.98
CA ASP A 26 0.76 22.18 -7.42
C ASP A 26 1.76 22.00 -6.27
N CYS A 27 2.16 20.76 -5.96
CA CYS A 27 2.97 20.37 -4.81
C CYS A 27 4.04 19.35 -5.24
N GLU A 28 5.23 19.83 -5.51
CA GLU A 28 6.42 19.04 -5.79
C GLU A 28 6.81 18.18 -4.58
N LYS A 29 7.76 17.26 -4.76
CA LYS A 29 8.22 16.32 -3.73
C LYS A 29 8.51 16.98 -2.38
N SER A 30 9.31 18.05 -2.37
CA SER A 30 9.65 18.77 -1.13
C SER A 30 8.44 19.38 -0.42
N CYS A 31 7.44 19.81 -1.19
CA CYS A 31 6.17 20.29 -0.68
C CYS A 31 5.37 19.15 -0.01
N LEU A 32 5.29 17.97 -0.64
CA LEU A 32 4.63 16.80 -0.07
C LEU A 32 5.33 16.32 1.20
N GLU A 33 6.66 16.24 1.19
CA GLU A 33 7.46 15.85 2.35
C GLU A 33 7.27 16.84 3.52
N SER A 34 7.21 18.15 3.26
CA SER A 34 6.91 19.18 4.26
C SER A 34 5.50 19.02 4.85
N ILE A 35 4.50 18.68 4.03
CA ILE A 35 3.13 18.40 4.51
C ILE A 35 3.12 17.13 5.38
N ALA A 36 3.87 16.11 5.02
CA ALA A 36 4.01 14.90 5.82
C ALA A 36 4.57 15.19 7.22
N ASP A 37 5.63 16.00 7.29
CA ASP A 37 6.26 16.40 8.55
C ASP A 37 5.31 17.24 9.42
N GLN A 38 4.59 18.19 8.80
CA GLN A 38 3.56 18.98 9.50
C GLN A 38 2.43 18.10 10.02
N TYR A 39 1.96 17.13 9.21
CA TYR A 39 0.92 16.20 9.62
C TYR A 39 1.35 15.36 10.83
N ARG A 40 2.56 14.78 10.80
CA ARG A 40 3.09 14.00 11.92
C ARG A 40 3.25 14.85 13.19
N ALA A 41 3.76 16.06 13.04
CA ALA A 41 3.91 16.98 14.18
C ALA A 41 2.56 17.39 14.77
N ALA A 42 1.53 17.63 13.94
CA ALA A 42 0.17 17.94 14.36
C ALA A 42 -0.49 16.74 15.06
N TYR A 43 -0.33 15.55 14.48
CA TYR A 43 -0.83 14.28 15.02
C TYR A 43 -0.30 14.01 16.43
N LEU A 44 1.02 14.14 16.63
CA LEU A 44 1.66 13.93 17.94
C LEU A 44 1.27 14.98 19.00
N LYS A 45 0.80 16.15 18.57
CA LYS A 45 0.36 17.23 19.45
C LYS A 45 -1.15 17.28 19.66
N HIS A 46 -1.90 16.39 19.00
CA HIS A 46 -3.37 16.45 18.96
C HIS A 46 -3.90 17.79 18.47
N ASP A 47 -3.18 18.46 17.57
CA ASP A 47 -3.52 19.79 17.03
C ASP A 47 -3.83 19.72 15.52
N PRO A 48 -5.05 19.37 15.13
CA PRO A 48 -5.45 19.29 13.74
C PRO A 48 -5.42 20.65 13.03
N GLY A 49 -5.45 21.77 13.79
CA GLY A 49 -5.34 23.12 13.25
C GLY A 49 -3.92 23.48 12.77
N ALA A 50 -2.90 22.72 13.17
CA ALA A 50 -1.50 22.97 12.80
C ALA A 50 -1.14 22.41 11.40
N VAL A 51 -2.06 21.73 10.71
CA VAL A 51 -1.85 21.20 9.37
C VAL A 51 -2.98 21.60 8.43
N ALA A 52 -2.66 21.91 7.16
CA ALA A 52 -3.63 22.34 6.18
C ALA A 52 -4.48 21.15 5.67
N VAL A 53 -5.67 20.98 6.22
CA VAL A 53 -6.68 20.01 5.74
C VAL A 53 -7.81 20.71 5.00
N ALA A 54 -8.47 20.01 4.09
CA ALA A 54 -9.66 20.49 3.42
C ALA A 54 -10.87 20.42 4.37
N ASP A 55 -11.85 21.32 4.19
CA ASP A 55 -13.05 21.38 5.04
C ASP A 55 -13.89 20.09 4.98
N ASN A 56 -13.78 19.35 3.87
CA ASN A 56 -14.44 18.07 3.61
C ASN A 56 -13.44 16.91 3.57
N VAL A 57 -12.36 16.99 4.36
CA VAL A 57 -11.38 15.92 4.44
C VAL A 57 -12.05 14.59 4.79
N ARG A 58 -11.68 13.55 4.07
CA ARG A 58 -12.16 12.20 4.35
C ARG A 58 -11.12 11.44 5.15
N PHE A 59 -11.53 10.90 6.30
CA PHE A 59 -10.65 10.20 7.22
C PHE A 59 -11.12 8.77 7.46
N THR A 60 -10.17 7.83 7.41
CA THR A 60 -10.39 6.44 7.84
C THR A 60 -9.26 5.98 8.75
N GLU A 61 -9.60 5.19 9.76
CA GLU A 61 -8.65 4.36 10.48
C GLU A 61 -9.10 2.90 10.42
N ASN A 62 -8.17 2.02 10.02
CA ASN A 62 -8.43 0.59 9.93
C ASN A 62 -9.64 0.25 9.05
N SER A 63 -9.77 0.94 7.91
CA SER A 63 -10.89 0.83 6.96
C SER A 63 -12.26 1.25 7.50
N VAL A 64 -12.32 1.93 8.63
CA VAL A 64 -13.56 2.53 9.15
C VAL A 64 -13.52 4.03 8.90
N GLU A 65 -14.52 4.54 8.18
CA GLU A 65 -14.67 5.98 7.94
C GLU A 65 -15.27 6.66 9.18
N MET A 66 -14.69 7.78 9.57
CA MET A 66 -15.08 8.53 10.76
C MET A 66 -14.80 10.03 10.60
N PRO A 67 -15.35 10.90 11.44
CA PRO A 67 -14.98 12.33 11.47
C PRO A 67 -13.49 12.52 11.71
N PHE A 68 -12.91 13.59 11.16
CA PHE A 68 -11.54 13.99 11.45
C PHE A 68 -11.55 15.22 12.38
N PRO A 69 -10.74 15.24 13.45
CA PRO A 69 -9.89 14.15 13.99
C PRO A 69 -10.67 13.19 14.89
N ASP A 70 -10.23 11.93 14.98
CA ASP A 70 -10.79 10.88 15.86
C ASP A 70 -9.78 9.73 16.03
N ALA A 71 -10.13 8.72 16.82
CA ALA A 71 -9.40 7.45 17.00
C ALA A 71 -7.95 7.64 17.50
N SER A 72 -6.94 7.23 16.72
CA SER A 72 -5.55 7.34 17.15
C SER A 72 -5.06 8.78 17.30
N TRP A 73 -5.76 9.77 16.71
CA TRP A 73 -5.49 11.18 16.92
C TRP A 73 -5.63 11.61 18.39
N ASP A 74 -6.54 10.98 19.13
CA ASP A 74 -6.79 11.30 20.53
C ASP A 74 -5.89 10.51 21.51
N THR A 75 -5.18 9.49 21.01
CA THR A 75 -4.51 8.52 21.88
C THR A 75 -3.03 8.34 21.62
N VAL A 76 -2.50 8.82 20.48
CA VAL A 76 -1.08 8.78 20.19
C VAL A 76 -0.29 9.61 21.22
N THR A 77 0.80 9.04 21.73
CA THR A 77 1.66 9.71 22.72
C THR A 77 3.10 9.88 22.28
N GLU A 78 3.56 9.03 21.36
CA GLU A 78 4.94 9.04 20.91
C GLU A 78 5.05 8.45 19.50
N GLU A 79 5.96 8.97 18.67
CA GLU A 79 6.47 8.33 17.48
C GLU A 79 7.82 7.68 17.79
N VAL A 80 7.92 6.37 17.58
CA VAL A 80 9.09 5.57 17.97
C VAL A 80 9.99 5.32 16.76
N GLY A 81 11.23 5.80 16.84
CA GLY A 81 12.22 5.64 15.78
C GLY A 81 12.00 6.56 14.57
N PRO A 82 12.84 6.44 13.53
CA PRO A 82 12.76 7.28 12.35
C PRO A 82 11.61 6.83 11.44
N PRO A 83 10.66 7.73 11.07
CA PRO A 83 9.63 7.41 10.09
C PRO A 83 10.21 7.35 8.68
N LEU A 84 9.55 6.59 7.81
CA LEU A 84 9.78 6.64 6.37
C LEU A 84 8.66 7.44 5.72
N THR A 85 9.03 8.47 4.94
CA THR A 85 8.09 9.23 4.10
C THR A 85 8.34 8.91 2.62
N LEU A 86 7.28 8.53 1.92
CA LEU A 86 7.20 8.33 0.48
C LEU A 86 6.38 9.44 -0.14
N SER A 87 6.73 9.90 -1.33
CA SER A 87 6.01 10.97 -2.01
C SER A 87 5.85 10.70 -3.50
N ASP A 88 4.65 10.92 -4.00
CA ASP A 88 4.28 10.77 -5.40
C ASP A 88 3.72 12.10 -5.94
N PRO A 89 4.55 12.99 -6.49
CA PRO A 89 4.08 14.26 -7.03
C PRO A 89 3.11 14.13 -8.21
N VAL A 90 3.14 12.99 -8.92
CA VAL A 90 2.23 12.73 -10.06
C VAL A 90 0.78 12.60 -9.59
N THR A 91 0.58 11.94 -8.45
CA THR A 91 -0.76 11.70 -7.90
C THR A 91 -1.09 12.57 -6.70
N GLY A 92 -0.10 13.28 -6.12
CA GLY A 92 -0.27 14.02 -4.86
C GLY A 92 -0.45 13.11 -3.64
N ASN A 93 -0.04 11.85 -3.72
CA ASN A 93 -0.10 10.95 -2.58
C ASN A 93 1.20 10.98 -1.77
N ILE A 94 1.02 10.85 -0.45
CA ILE A 94 2.09 10.67 0.53
C ILE A 94 1.86 9.34 1.23
N GLY A 95 2.92 8.57 1.44
CA GLY A 95 2.92 7.39 2.29
C GLY A 95 3.84 7.60 3.49
N ILE A 96 3.41 7.25 4.69
CA ILE A 96 4.23 7.31 5.89
C ILE A 96 4.17 5.95 6.58
N TYR A 97 5.35 5.41 6.93
CA TYR A 97 5.45 4.19 7.74
C TYR A 97 6.24 4.52 8.99
N THR A 98 5.66 4.23 10.13
CA THR A 98 6.23 4.54 11.44
C THR A 98 5.76 3.57 12.52
N ALA A 99 6.42 3.59 13.67
CA ALA A 99 5.95 2.95 14.88
C ALA A 99 5.53 4.02 15.90
N ILE A 100 4.49 3.74 16.66
CA ILE A 100 3.93 4.69 17.65
C ILE A 100 3.61 4.02 18.97
N MET A 101 3.43 4.85 20.00
CA MET A 101 2.74 4.49 21.24
C MET A 101 1.39 5.18 21.27
N GLN A 102 0.34 4.43 21.64
CA GLN A 102 -0.97 4.95 22.03
C GLN A 102 -1.09 4.74 23.55
N ASN A 103 -0.88 5.76 24.34
CA ASN A 103 -0.64 5.58 25.78
C ASN A 103 0.46 4.50 25.98
N ASP A 104 0.13 3.37 26.62
CA ASP A 104 1.05 2.26 26.86
C ASP A 104 0.98 1.15 25.79
N THR A 105 0.22 1.36 24.70
CA THR A 105 0.01 0.34 23.67
C THR A 105 0.89 0.62 22.45
N PRO A 106 1.87 -0.24 22.16
CA PRO A 106 2.69 -0.11 20.96
C PRO A 106 1.91 -0.46 19.68
N GLY A 107 2.22 0.23 18.59
CA GLY A 107 1.61 -0.01 17.28
C GLY A 107 2.50 0.33 16.11
N PHE A 108 2.23 -0.31 14.98
CA PHE A 108 2.81 0.02 13.67
C PHE A 108 1.76 0.73 12.84
N LEU A 109 2.10 1.92 12.37
CA LEU A 109 1.21 2.82 11.66
C LEU A 109 1.71 3.05 10.23
N ALA A 110 0.87 2.73 9.26
CA ALA A 110 1.03 3.20 7.89
C ALA A 110 -0.06 4.22 7.58
N ILE A 111 0.34 5.34 6.96
CA ILE A 111 -0.55 6.45 6.63
C ILE A 111 -0.49 6.69 5.13
N ARG A 112 -1.64 6.90 4.50
CA ARG A 112 -1.72 7.55 3.21
C ARG A 112 -2.41 8.90 3.35
N LEU A 113 -1.80 9.94 2.79
CA LEU A 113 -2.42 11.25 2.63
C LEU A 113 -2.60 11.53 1.14
N LYS A 114 -3.71 12.14 0.77
CA LYS A 114 -3.92 12.74 -0.55
C LYS A 114 -3.86 14.25 -0.41
N VAL A 115 -3.04 14.89 -1.25
CA VAL A 115 -2.87 16.35 -1.26
C VAL A 115 -3.39 16.91 -2.57
N GLU A 116 -4.27 17.90 -2.48
CA GLU A 116 -4.79 18.68 -3.61
C GLU A 116 -4.80 20.15 -3.22
N ASN A 117 -4.31 21.02 -4.10
CA ASN A 117 -4.20 22.45 -3.82
C ASN A 117 -3.48 22.75 -2.49
N ARG A 118 -2.43 21.98 -2.18
CA ARG A 118 -1.62 22.05 -0.95
C ARG A 118 -2.38 21.82 0.35
N LYS A 119 -3.56 21.20 0.29
CA LYS A 119 -4.36 20.75 1.43
C LYS A 119 -4.52 19.24 1.41
N ILE A 120 -4.56 18.64 2.56
CA ILE A 120 -4.88 17.21 2.70
C ILE A 120 -6.38 17.04 2.49
N THR A 121 -6.77 16.25 1.48
CA THR A 121 -8.16 15.94 1.15
C THR A 121 -8.58 14.54 1.61
N GLU A 122 -7.60 13.64 1.79
CA GLU A 122 -7.85 12.28 2.26
C GLU A 122 -6.77 11.83 3.24
N ILE A 123 -7.20 11.16 4.29
CA ILE A 123 -6.35 10.58 5.34
C ILE A 123 -6.77 9.13 5.55
N GLU A 124 -5.82 8.21 5.37
CA GLU A 124 -6.04 6.79 5.63
C GLU A 124 -4.97 6.28 6.59
N HIS A 125 -5.38 5.82 7.74
CA HIS A 125 -4.55 5.16 8.74
C HIS A 125 -4.76 3.65 8.71
N MET A 126 -3.67 2.90 8.69
CA MET A 126 -3.64 1.48 8.98
C MET A 126 -2.79 1.29 10.23
N LEU A 127 -3.43 1.04 11.35
CA LEU A 127 -2.79 0.93 12.66
C LEU A 127 -2.90 -0.49 13.21
N SER A 128 -1.78 -1.17 13.29
CA SER A 128 -1.67 -2.51 13.84
C SER A 128 -1.16 -2.45 15.28
N THR A 129 -1.95 -2.98 16.20
CA THR A 129 -1.59 -3.13 17.61
C THR A 129 -1.78 -4.59 18.02
N LYS A 130 -1.18 -4.99 19.14
CA LYS A 130 -1.42 -6.31 19.73
C LYS A 130 -2.82 -6.36 20.32
N ARG A 131 -3.81 -6.73 19.50
CA ARG A 131 -5.21 -6.89 19.91
C ARG A 131 -5.62 -8.35 19.81
N ASN A 132 -6.37 -8.82 20.81
CA ASN A 132 -7.04 -10.12 20.76
C ASN A 132 -8.45 -9.93 20.17
N LEU A 133 -8.50 -9.74 18.86
CA LEU A 133 -9.75 -9.82 18.09
C LEU A 133 -10.03 -11.27 17.72
N SER A 134 -11.24 -11.58 17.27
CA SER A 134 -11.57 -12.91 16.74
C SER A 134 -10.63 -13.27 15.60
N GLY A 135 -10.16 -14.51 15.57
CA GLY A 135 -9.19 -15.03 14.63
C GLY A 135 -7.77 -15.10 15.19
N PRO A 136 -6.79 -15.58 14.42
CA PRO A 136 -5.40 -15.61 14.84
C PRO A 136 -4.93 -14.20 15.19
N PRO A 137 -4.25 -13.97 16.33
CA PRO A 137 -3.74 -12.66 16.70
C PRO A 137 -2.79 -12.16 15.61
N THR A 138 -2.93 -10.91 15.22
CA THR A 138 -1.98 -10.26 14.32
C THR A 138 -0.63 -10.17 15.02
N PRO A 139 0.42 -10.82 14.51
CA PRO A 139 1.73 -10.72 15.12
C PRO A 139 2.28 -9.31 14.91
N ILE A 140 2.88 -8.74 15.96
CA ILE A 140 3.61 -7.47 15.88
C ILE A 140 5.00 -7.62 16.49
N GLY A 141 5.97 -6.88 15.94
CA GLY A 141 7.33 -6.74 16.47
C GLY A 141 7.42 -5.80 17.66
N ASP A 142 8.63 -5.63 18.18
CA ASP A 142 8.93 -4.61 19.18
C ASP A 142 9.14 -3.26 18.47
N VAL A 143 8.36 -2.26 18.86
CA VAL A 143 8.43 -0.91 18.25
C VAL A 143 9.75 -0.20 18.56
N HIS A 144 10.39 -0.47 19.70
CA HIS A 144 11.65 0.14 20.10
C HIS A 144 12.86 -0.48 19.40
N GLU A 145 12.75 -1.72 18.91
CA GLU A 145 13.77 -2.40 18.12
C GLU A 145 13.56 -2.25 16.60
N TYR A 146 12.42 -1.69 16.22
CA TYR A 146 12.06 -1.57 14.81
C TYR A 146 12.99 -0.63 14.06
N LYS A 147 13.43 -1.10 12.90
CA LYS A 147 14.14 -0.30 11.89
C LYS A 147 13.69 -0.73 10.52
N HIS A 148 13.48 0.23 9.65
CA HIS A 148 13.29 -0.07 8.23
C HIS A 148 14.46 -0.86 7.66
N THR A 149 14.18 -1.72 6.68
CA THR A 149 15.25 -2.39 5.93
C THR A 149 16.12 -1.34 5.25
N PRO A 150 17.44 -1.32 5.44
CA PRO A 150 18.30 -0.21 5.01
C PRO A 150 18.15 0.19 3.54
N VAL A 151 17.97 -0.80 2.64
CA VAL A 151 17.80 -0.57 1.19
C VAL A 151 16.57 0.29 0.84
N ILE A 152 15.58 0.38 1.73
CA ILE A 152 14.36 1.18 1.49
C ILE A 152 14.68 2.67 1.37
N ASN A 153 15.65 3.16 2.15
CA ASN A 153 16.05 4.57 2.14
C ASN A 153 16.94 4.94 0.95
N GLU A 154 17.44 3.96 0.20
CA GLU A 154 18.32 4.23 -0.94
C GLU A 154 17.56 4.91 -2.09
N ILE A 155 18.15 5.97 -2.64
CA ILE A 155 17.72 6.60 -3.88
C ILE A 155 18.28 5.82 -5.06
N VAL A 156 17.43 5.46 -6.01
CA VAL A 156 17.85 4.79 -7.25
C VAL A 156 18.46 5.83 -8.19
N PRO A 157 19.71 5.64 -8.66
CA PRO A 157 20.31 6.53 -9.63
C PRO A 157 19.43 6.70 -10.89
N PRO A 158 19.34 7.89 -11.48
CA PRO A 158 18.42 8.17 -12.61
C PRO A 158 18.55 7.20 -13.79
N ASP A 159 19.78 6.79 -14.11
CA ASP A 159 20.11 5.85 -15.18
C ASP A 159 19.75 4.37 -14.87
N ARG A 160 19.39 4.07 -13.63
CA ARG A 160 18.96 2.74 -13.16
C ARG A 160 17.50 2.70 -12.76
N ARG A 161 16.76 3.79 -12.91
CA ARG A 161 15.32 3.82 -12.64
C ARG A 161 14.57 3.08 -13.73
N ILE A 162 13.62 2.26 -13.33
CA ILE A 162 12.66 1.63 -14.23
C ILE A 162 11.37 2.44 -14.28
N SER A 163 10.54 2.22 -15.30
CA SER A 163 9.33 3.01 -15.46
C SER A 163 8.32 2.78 -14.33
N ARG A 164 7.46 3.76 -14.10
CA ARG A 164 6.35 3.70 -13.15
C ARG A 164 5.48 2.45 -13.33
N GLU A 165 5.15 2.13 -14.59
CA GLU A 165 4.34 0.96 -14.94
C GLU A 165 5.07 -0.34 -14.59
N ARG A 166 6.40 -0.37 -14.77
CA ARG A 166 7.21 -1.54 -14.42
C ARG A 166 7.29 -1.73 -12.92
N LEU A 167 7.42 -0.64 -12.15
CA LEU A 167 7.36 -0.68 -10.69
C LEU A 167 6.01 -1.25 -10.21
N MET A 168 4.88 -0.74 -10.72
CA MET A 168 3.55 -1.24 -10.41
C MET A 168 3.35 -2.70 -10.82
N ALA A 169 3.94 -3.13 -11.95
CA ALA A 169 3.86 -4.52 -12.41
C ALA A 169 4.54 -5.50 -11.44
N HIS A 170 5.65 -5.11 -10.77
CA HIS A 170 6.29 -5.93 -9.74
C HIS A 170 5.38 -6.11 -8.52
N ALA A 171 4.76 -5.05 -8.01
CA ALA A 171 3.81 -5.13 -6.90
C ALA A 171 2.61 -6.02 -7.25
N ALA A 172 2.01 -5.83 -8.42
CA ALA A 172 0.92 -6.68 -8.91
C ALA A 172 1.36 -8.15 -9.08
N GLY A 173 2.60 -8.40 -9.53
CA GLY A 173 3.18 -9.73 -9.63
C GLY A 173 3.34 -10.43 -8.28
N TYR A 174 3.75 -9.68 -7.26
CA TYR A 174 3.82 -10.16 -5.88
C TYR A 174 2.44 -10.64 -5.40
N PHE A 175 1.41 -9.82 -5.51
CA PHE A 175 0.06 -10.16 -5.07
C PHE A 175 -0.54 -11.33 -5.86
N ARG A 176 -0.31 -11.40 -7.18
CA ARG A 176 -0.68 -12.59 -7.98
C ARG A 176 0.04 -13.86 -7.53
N THR A 177 1.29 -13.74 -7.09
CA THR A 177 2.07 -14.87 -6.53
C THR A 177 1.52 -15.30 -5.16
N LEU A 178 1.03 -14.34 -4.37
CA LEU A 178 0.48 -14.58 -3.04
C LEU A 178 -0.89 -15.28 -3.09
N GLU A 179 -1.71 -14.97 -4.11
CA GLU A 179 -3.03 -15.58 -4.28
C GLU A 179 -2.90 -17.07 -4.64
N ARG A 180 -3.49 -17.94 -3.82
CA ARG A 180 -3.46 -19.41 -3.99
C ARG A 180 -2.07 -19.92 -4.37
N ASN A 181 -1.08 -19.46 -3.63
CA ASN A 181 0.32 -19.73 -3.91
C ASN A 181 0.60 -21.23 -4.00
N ASN A 182 1.06 -21.68 -5.15
CA ASN A 182 1.36 -23.09 -5.46
C ASN A 182 2.86 -23.35 -5.75
N GLY A 183 3.72 -22.41 -5.38
CA GLY A 183 5.16 -22.47 -5.64
C GLY A 183 5.63 -21.71 -6.90
N GLU A 184 4.70 -21.23 -7.72
CA GLU A 184 4.97 -20.46 -8.93
C GLU A 184 5.11 -18.97 -8.62
N ILE A 185 6.16 -18.33 -9.16
CA ILE A 185 6.34 -16.87 -9.10
C ILE A 185 5.70 -16.24 -10.34
N ARG A 186 4.79 -15.28 -10.15
CA ARG A 186 3.93 -14.75 -11.21
C ARG A 186 4.19 -13.28 -11.49
N GLY A 187 4.95 -12.98 -12.53
CA GLY A 187 5.10 -11.62 -13.07
C GLY A 187 5.94 -10.66 -12.22
N THR A 188 6.74 -11.19 -11.29
CA THR A 188 7.73 -10.44 -10.52
C THR A 188 9.02 -11.25 -10.39
N ARG A 189 10.04 -10.65 -9.78
CA ARG A 189 11.32 -11.29 -9.42
C ARG A 189 11.74 -10.78 -8.06
N PHE A 190 12.53 -11.59 -7.36
CA PHE A 190 13.09 -11.23 -6.06
C PHE A 190 14.62 -11.26 -6.14
N SER A 191 15.28 -10.38 -5.41
CA SER A 191 16.70 -10.56 -5.15
C SER A 191 16.90 -11.74 -4.19
N PRO A 192 18.05 -12.44 -4.25
CA PRO A 192 18.29 -13.60 -3.37
C PRO A 192 18.20 -13.29 -1.86
N ASP A 193 18.51 -12.05 -1.50
CA ASP A 193 18.51 -11.52 -0.13
C ASP A 193 17.27 -10.67 0.20
N ALA A 194 16.25 -10.73 -0.65
CA ALA A 194 15.00 -10.00 -0.45
C ALA A 194 14.35 -10.36 0.89
N THR A 195 13.97 -9.33 1.64
CA THR A 195 13.34 -9.48 2.95
C THR A 195 11.94 -8.87 2.98
N ARG A 196 11.10 -9.37 3.90
CA ARG A 196 9.79 -8.80 4.17
C ARG A 196 9.66 -8.47 5.65
N ARG A 197 9.12 -7.28 5.94
CA ARG A 197 8.68 -6.90 7.28
C ARG A 197 7.17 -6.78 7.33
N GLU A 198 6.56 -7.38 8.32
CA GLU A 198 5.13 -7.36 8.54
C GLU A 198 4.87 -6.91 9.98
N ASN A 199 4.26 -5.73 10.18
CA ASN A 199 4.05 -5.16 11.50
C ASN A 199 5.34 -5.21 12.36
N GLY A 200 6.46 -4.81 11.77
CA GLY A 200 7.78 -4.79 12.41
C GLY A 200 8.54 -6.12 12.43
N LEU A 201 7.89 -7.27 12.27
CA LEU A 201 8.55 -8.58 12.25
C LEU A 201 9.27 -8.82 10.93
N LEU A 202 10.51 -9.30 11.00
CA LEU A 202 11.34 -9.61 9.85
C LEU A 202 11.14 -11.05 9.38
N PHE A 203 10.82 -11.23 8.11
CA PHE A 203 10.77 -12.50 7.41
C PHE A 203 11.85 -12.50 6.30
N PRO A 204 12.95 -13.23 6.46
CA PRO A 204 13.95 -13.39 5.42
C PRO A 204 13.48 -14.36 4.33
N GLU A 205 14.16 -14.37 3.18
CA GLU A 205 13.99 -15.37 2.12
C GLU A 205 12.56 -15.40 1.54
N ILE A 206 12.01 -14.24 1.15
CA ILE A 206 10.64 -14.14 0.58
C ILE A 206 10.41 -15.18 -0.53
N GLU A 207 11.32 -15.26 -1.49
CA GLU A 207 11.20 -16.13 -2.66
C GLU A 207 11.06 -17.60 -2.27
N LYS A 208 11.81 -18.04 -1.26
CA LYS A 208 11.73 -19.42 -0.74
C LYS A 208 10.35 -19.75 -0.17
N GLY A 209 9.76 -18.81 0.57
CA GLY A 209 8.40 -18.95 1.08
C GLY A 209 7.39 -19.14 -0.05
N PHE A 210 7.48 -18.34 -1.12
CA PHE A 210 6.63 -18.48 -2.29
C PHE A 210 6.87 -19.78 -3.05
N LYS A 211 8.14 -20.15 -3.33
CA LYS A 211 8.49 -21.39 -4.03
C LYS A 211 8.09 -22.65 -3.27
N SER A 212 7.98 -22.58 -1.95
CA SER A 212 7.48 -23.69 -1.15
C SER A 212 5.96 -23.88 -1.22
N GLY A 213 5.21 -22.94 -1.74
CA GLY A 213 3.74 -22.97 -1.74
C GLY A 213 3.14 -22.69 -0.35
N PHE A 214 3.90 -22.01 0.55
CA PHE A 214 3.49 -21.80 1.94
C PHE A 214 2.18 -21.01 2.06
N TYR A 215 1.90 -20.07 1.13
CA TYR A 215 0.74 -19.17 1.19
C TYR A 215 -0.49 -19.71 0.43
N PHE A 216 -0.58 -21.01 0.20
CA PHE A 216 -1.71 -21.65 -0.50
C PHE A 216 -3.08 -21.37 0.14
N PHE A 217 -3.11 -21.04 1.43
CA PHE A 217 -4.32 -20.70 2.17
C PHE A 217 -4.93 -19.34 1.81
N ASN A 218 -4.24 -18.47 1.08
CA ASN A 218 -4.79 -17.21 0.59
C ASN A 218 -5.75 -17.48 -0.56
N ASN A 219 -7.03 -17.26 -0.36
CA ASN A 219 -8.06 -17.60 -1.35
C ASN A 219 -8.18 -16.57 -2.46
N ARG A 220 -8.06 -15.31 -2.12
CA ARG A 220 -8.14 -14.17 -3.04
C ARG A 220 -7.30 -13.01 -2.48
N VAL A 221 -6.65 -12.28 -3.38
CA VAL A 221 -5.88 -11.08 -3.04
C VAL A 221 -6.39 -9.92 -3.90
N ARG A 222 -7.02 -8.94 -3.26
CA ARG A 222 -7.52 -7.71 -3.88
C ARG A 222 -6.52 -6.60 -3.57
N HIS A 223 -6.00 -5.93 -4.60
CA HIS A 223 -4.96 -4.92 -4.40
C HIS A 223 -5.03 -3.81 -5.46
N GLU A 224 -4.55 -2.62 -5.09
CA GLU A 224 -4.33 -1.51 -6.01
C GLU A 224 -3.08 -0.73 -5.62
N PRO A 225 -2.26 -0.27 -6.59
CA PRO A 225 -1.19 0.67 -6.33
C PRO A 225 -1.80 2.05 -6.05
N ILE A 226 -1.37 2.69 -4.97
CA ILE A 226 -1.88 4.00 -4.54
C ILE A 226 -0.83 5.10 -4.58
N LEU A 227 0.45 4.75 -4.61
CA LEU A 227 1.58 5.68 -4.65
C LEU A 227 2.77 5.02 -5.31
N VAL A 228 3.52 5.79 -6.12
CA VAL A 228 4.81 5.39 -6.68
C VAL A 228 5.86 6.48 -6.41
N ASP A 229 6.81 6.19 -5.54
CA ASP A 229 8.02 7.00 -5.35
C ASP A 229 9.09 6.52 -6.33
N GLU A 230 9.14 7.16 -7.50
CA GLU A 230 10.03 6.76 -8.60
C GLU A 230 11.51 6.94 -8.25
N GLU A 231 11.85 7.92 -7.40
CA GLU A 231 13.23 8.14 -6.98
C GLU A 231 13.74 7.04 -6.07
N ARG A 232 12.90 6.56 -5.17
CA ARG A 232 13.24 5.43 -4.33
C ARG A 232 12.95 4.08 -5.00
N GLY A 233 12.25 4.06 -6.14
CA GLY A 233 11.79 2.81 -6.76
C GLY A 233 10.85 2.05 -5.82
N ILE A 234 9.92 2.75 -5.18
CA ILE A 234 8.97 2.17 -4.22
C ILE A 234 7.54 2.32 -4.73
N VAL A 235 6.77 1.25 -4.64
CA VAL A 235 5.32 1.26 -4.84
C VAL A 235 4.64 0.96 -3.51
N MET A 236 3.67 1.77 -3.12
CA MET A 236 2.77 1.50 -2.01
C MET A 236 1.42 1.06 -2.56
N CYS A 237 0.91 -0.03 -2.03
CA CYS A 237 -0.38 -0.61 -2.38
C CYS A 237 -1.32 -0.67 -1.17
N ARG A 238 -2.61 -0.53 -1.43
CA ARG A 238 -3.69 -0.95 -0.54
C ARG A 238 -4.15 -2.33 -0.96
N GLY A 239 -4.48 -3.18 0.00
CA GLY A 239 -4.96 -4.51 -0.35
C GLY A 239 -5.78 -5.20 0.75
N PHE A 240 -6.45 -6.27 0.31
CA PHE A 240 -7.14 -7.22 1.18
C PHE A 240 -6.72 -8.63 0.80
N ILE A 241 -6.38 -9.45 1.79
CA ILE A 241 -6.10 -10.87 1.62
C ILE A 241 -7.22 -11.65 2.27
N ASP A 242 -8.01 -12.36 1.46
CA ASP A 242 -9.20 -13.07 1.92
C ASP A 242 -8.89 -14.55 2.22
N HIS A 243 -9.29 -15.01 3.40
CA HIS A 243 -9.15 -16.38 3.87
C HIS A 243 -10.53 -16.96 4.17
N LYS A 244 -10.94 -17.98 3.40
CA LYS A 244 -12.26 -18.64 3.61
C LYS A 244 -12.33 -19.50 4.87
N GLY A 245 -11.21 -19.88 5.45
CA GLY A 245 -11.15 -20.73 6.62
C GLY A 245 -11.53 -22.20 6.39
N VAL A 246 -11.81 -22.60 5.14
CA VAL A 246 -12.27 -23.97 4.80
C VAL A 246 -11.13 -24.98 4.64
N LEU A 247 -9.90 -24.53 4.51
CA LEU A 247 -8.73 -25.37 4.30
C LEU A 247 -8.23 -25.88 5.65
N ASP A 248 -8.20 -27.21 5.83
CA ASP A 248 -7.60 -27.82 7.03
C ASP A 248 -6.10 -28.03 6.86
N LYS A 249 -5.74 -28.76 5.80
CA LYS A 249 -4.36 -29.12 5.48
C LYS A 249 -4.09 -28.89 4.00
N TYR A 250 -2.84 -28.60 3.67
CA TYR A 250 -2.36 -28.45 2.29
C TYR A 250 -0.94 -28.99 2.17
N LYS A 251 -0.51 -29.26 0.94
CA LYS A 251 0.83 -29.76 0.66
C LYS A 251 1.71 -28.65 0.14
N LEU A 252 2.92 -28.58 0.67
CA LEU A 252 4.01 -27.80 0.10
C LEU A 252 4.54 -28.48 -1.17
N THR A 253 5.32 -27.74 -1.96
CA THR A 253 5.95 -28.24 -3.20
C THR A 253 6.91 -29.40 -2.97
N ASN A 254 7.47 -29.55 -1.78
CA ASN A 254 8.32 -30.68 -1.38
C ASN A 254 7.54 -31.90 -0.89
N GLY A 255 6.18 -31.85 -0.92
CA GLY A 255 5.30 -32.92 -0.45
C GLY A 255 4.97 -32.88 1.05
N GLU A 256 5.59 -32.03 1.85
CA GLU A 256 5.28 -31.87 3.28
C GLU A 256 3.83 -31.36 3.43
N THR A 257 3.12 -31.88 4.44
CA THR A 257 1.77 -31.43 4.76
C THR A 257 1.82 -30.39 5.86
N LYS A 258 1.21 -29.23 5.61
CA LYS A 258 1.00 -28.16 6.59
C LYS A 258 -0.46 -28.05 6.99
N GLN A 259 -0.71 -27.66 8.23
CA GLN A 259 -2.03 -27.27 8.69
C GLN A 259 -2.26 -25.78 8.36
N SER A 260 -3.46 -25.44 7.88
CA SER A 260 -3.82 -24.04 7.65
C SER A 260 -3.93 -23.31 9.00
N ILE A 261 -3.37 -22.12 9.06
CA ILE A 261 -3.50 -21.22 10.21
C ILE A 261 -4.87 -20.52 10.23
N PHE A 262 -5.58 -20.49 9.09
CA PHE A 262 -6.89 -19.87 8.95
C PHE A 262 -7.97 -20.96 9.01
N ARG A 263 -8.70 -20.99 10.13
CA ARG A 263 -9.75 -21.98 10.41
C ARG A 263 -11.16 -21.40 10.40
N GLU A 264 -11.26 -20.08 10.21
CA GLU A 264 -12.50 -19.32 10.10
C GLU A 264 -12.39 -18.25 9.00
N PRO A 265 -13.51 -17.80 8.40
CA PRO A 265 -13.49 -16.75 7.40
C PRO A 265 -13.02 -15.44 8.01
N GLN A 266 -11.97 -14.84 7.42
CA GLN A 266 -11.47 -13.52 7.76
C GLN A 266 -10.72 -12.91 6.59
N SER A 267 -10.45 -11.62 6.66
CA SER A 267 -9.55 -10.92 5.73
C SER A 267 -8.47 -10.17 6.50
N TRP A 268 -7.35 -9.92 5.83
CA TRP A 268 -6.39 -8.92 6.24
C TRP A 268 -6.54 -7.69 5.36
N ALA A 269 -6.66 -6.52 5.98
CA ALA A 269 -6.54 -5.23 5.32
C ALA A 269 -5.11 -4.70 5.52
N LEU A 270 -4.49 -4.16 4.48
CA LEU A 270 -3.08 -3.78 4.51
C LEU A 270 -2.77 -2.53 3.70
N LEU A 271 -1.72 -1.82 4.16
CA LEU A 271 -0.90 -0.93 3.35
C LEU A 271 0.49 -1.55 3.27
N GLU A 272 0.93 -1.88 2.05
CA GLU A 272 2.17 -2.61 1.80
C GLU A 272 3.01 -1.90 0.75
N MET A 273 4.30 -1.72 1.02
CA MET A 273 5.24 -1.13 0.09
C MET A 273 6.27 -2.12 -0.41
N PHE A 274 6.67 -1.93 -1.67
CA PHE A 274 7.62 -2.76 -2.40
C PHE A 274 8.78 -1.89 -2.84
N LYS A 275 9.99 -2.19 -2.38
CA LYS A 275 11.23 -1.62 -2.89
C LYS A 275 11.71 -2.45 -4.05
N ILE A 276 11.84 -1.80 -5.21
CA ILE A 276 12.33 -2.43 -6.43
C ILE A 276 13.68 -1.78 -6.81
N LYS A 277 14.67 -2.60 -7.08
CA LYS A 277 15.99 -2.21 -7.53
C LYS A 277 16.50 -3.26 -8.53
N ASP A 278 17.10 -2.79 -9.63
CA ASP A 278 17.63 -3.67 -10.68
C ASP A 278 16.59 -4.69 -11.20
N ASP A 279 15.35 -4.25 -11.39
CA ASP A 279 14.20 -5.04 -11.86
C ASP A 279 13.86 -6.25 -10.96
N ASN A 280 14.17 -6.15 -9.65
CA ASN A 280 13.83 -7.15 -8.63
C ASN A 280 13.22 -6.47 -7.39
N ILE A 281 12.28 -7.15 -6.73
CA ILE A 281 11.88 -6.78 -5.37
C ILE A 281 13.03 -7.12 -4.43
N VAL A 282 13.52 -6.13 -3.69
CA VAL A 282 14.62 -6.27 -2.73
C VAL A 282 14.16 -6.17 -1.28
N ALA A 283 13.05 -5.47 -1.04
CA ALA A 283 12.42 -5.42 0.29
C ALA A 283 10.90 -5.17 0.15
N VAL A 284 10.16 -5.69 1.11
CA VAL A 284 8.72 -5.46 1.28
C VAL A 284 8.47 -5.07 2.74
N GLU A 285 7.65 -4.04 2.98
CA GLU A 285 7.19 -3.73 4.34
C GLU A 285 5.69 -3.47 4.34
N ALA A 286 4.99 -4.06 5.30
CA ALA A 286 3.54 -3.99 5.42
C ALA A 286 3.11 -3.65 6.85
N THR A 287 2.08 -2.82 6.93
CA THR A 287 1.23 -2.71 8.12
C THR A 287 -0.14 -3.28 7.76
N PHE A 288 -0.61 -4.24 8.55
CA PHE A 288 -1.88 -4.91 8.30
C PHE A 288 -2.61 -5.30 9.59
N ILE A 289 -3.91 -5.46 9.47
CA ILE A 289 -4.81 -5.88 10.54
C ILE A 289 -5.78 -6.95 10.07
N GLY A 290 -6.30 -7.74 11.01
CA GLY A 290 -7.45 -8.61 10.76
C GLY A 290 -8.74 -7.80 10.66
N VAL A 291 -9.55 -8.09 9.65
CA VAL A 291 -10.87 -7.47 9.40
C VAL A 291 -11.90 -8.53 9.04
N PRO A 292 -13.21 -8.21 9.12
CA PRO A 292 -14.26 -9.15 8.68
C PRO A 292 -14.01 -9.68 7.27
N TYR A 293 -14.35 -10.96 7.06
CA TYR A 293 -14.22 -11.59 5.74
C TYR A 293 -15.02 -10.84 4.68
N ASN A 294 -14.40 -10.63 3.51
CA ASN A 294 -14.95 -9.87 2.40
C ASN A 294 -15.24 -8.38 2.71
N MET A 295 -14.56 -7.79 3.68
CA MET A 295 -14.69 -6.35 3.95
C MET A 295 -14.41 -5.55 2.67
N SER A 296 -15.30 -4.61 2.31
CA SER A 296 -15.11 -3.67 1.20
C SER A 296 -14.11 -2.58 1.58
N SER A 297 -13.42 -2.04 0.58
CA SER A 297 -12.58 -0.87 0.78
C SER A 297 -13.44 0.40 0.88
N PRO A 298 -13.24 1.27 1.85
CA PRO A 298 -13.89 2.58 1.85
C PRO A 298 -13.36 3.50 0.74
N TRP A 299 -12.23 3.17 0.12
CA TRP A 299 -11.53 4.04 -0.82
C TRP A 299 -11.69 3.66 -2.30
N SER A 300 -12.02 2.43 -2.60
CA SER A 300 -11.99 1.95 -3.98
C SER A 300 -12.95 0.79 -4.20
N HIS A 301 -13.90 0.96 -5.10
CA HIS A 301 -14.79 -0.11 -5.56
C HIS A 301 -14.05 -1.21 -6.36
N ALA A 302 -12.85 -0.92 -6.88
CA ALA A 302 -12.02 -1.95 -7.52
C ALA A 302 -11.55 -3.05 -6.57
N LEU A 303 -11.61 -2.78 -5.25
CA LEU A 303 -11.28 -3.72 -4.18
C LEU A 303 -12.50 -4.37 -3.53
N ASP A 304 -13.70 -4.15 -4.06
CA ASP A 304 -14.90 -4.79 -3.54
C ASP A 304 -14.87 -6.31 -3.80
N PRO A 305 -15.51 -7.10 -2.93
CA PRO A 305 -15.52 -8.56 -2.99
C PRO A 305 -16.11 -9.16 -4.27
#